data_a809242ebc1db815275e1a7827e7274d
#
_entry.id   a809242ebc1db815275e1a7827e7274d
#
_cell.length_a   1.000
_cell.length_b   1.000
_cell.length_c   1.000
_cell.angle_alpha   90.00
_cell.angle_beta   90.00
_cell.angle_gamma   90.00
#
_symmetry.space_group_name_H-M   'P 1'
#
loop_
_entity.id
_entity.type
_entity.pdbx_description
1 polymer ?
#
loop_
_entity_poly.entity_id
_entity_poly.type
_entity_poly.pdbx_seq_one_letter_code
_entity_poly.pdbx_strand_id
1 'polypeptide(L)'
;MALSKKPTTGMKDILPEEMQIRDYVISVIKDTYGKFGFTSIETPCVENIANLSSKQGGDNEKLIFKILKRGEKLNVAAATTEEEVVDSGLRYDLTVPLVRYYSNNAASLPSPFKALQMGNVWRADRPQRGRYRQFMQCDIDILGEPSNLAEIELILATTTTLGK
;
A
#
# COMPACT_ATOMS: atom_id res chain seq x y z
N MET A 1 -5.37 -34.33 6.22
CA MET A 1 -4.27 -33.34 6.11
C MET A 1 -4.29 -32.49 7.38
N ALA A 2 -3.20 -32.40 8.14
CA ALA A 2 -3.16 -31.52 9.33
C ALA A 2 -3.09 -30.06 8.90
N LEU A 3 -3.91 -29.23 9.54
CA LEU A 3 -3.89 -27.79 9.31
C LEU A 3 -2.60 -27.17 9.87
N SER A 4 -1.98 -26.27 9.11
CA SER A 4 -0.84 -25.48 9.60
C SER A 4 -1.33 -24.49 10.66
N LYS A 5 -0.65 -24.47 11.81
CA LYS A 5 -0.88 -23.48 12.88
C LYS A 5 -0.03 -22.22 12.72
N LYS A 6 0.89 -22.21 11.76
CA LYS A 6 1.78 -21.07 11.50
C LYS A 6 1.22 -20.21 10.37
N PRO A 7 1.35 -18.89 10.44
CA PRO A 7 1.05 -18.00 9.30
C PRO A 7 1.92 -18.34 8.10
N THR A 8 1.54 -17.82 6.95
CA THR A 8 2.33 -17.94 5.71
C THR A 8 3.73 -17.36 5.92
N THR A 9 4.72 -17.99 5.28
CA THR A 9 6.13 -17.58 5.38
C THR A 9 6.30 -16.08 5.09
N GLY A 10 6.97 -15.39 6.00
CA GLY A 10 7.21 -13.95 5.92
C GLY A 10 6.04 -13.07 6.41
N MET A 11 4.99 -13.68 6.95
CA MET A 11 3.89 -12.98 7.62
C MET A 11 3.85 -13.35 9.10
N LYS A 12 3.22 -12.52 9.92
CA LYS A 12 3.05 -12.81 11.36
C LYS A 12 1.68 -12.35 11.85
N ASP A 13 1.22 -13.02 12.89
CA ASP A 13 0.09 -12.52 13.68
C ASP A 13 0.56 -11.38 14.58
N ILE A 14 -0.29 -10.41 14.80
CA ILE A 14 -0.06 -9.32 15.75
C ILE A 14 -0.89 -9.61 16.99
N LEU A 15 -0.21 -9.82 18.10
CA LEU A 15 -0.87 -10.13 19.37
C LEU A 15 -1.48 -8.88 20.01
N PRO A 16 -2.43 -9.01 20.96
CA PRO A 16 -3.15 -7.89 21.55
C PRO A 16 -2.25 -6.79 22.14
N GLU A 17 -1.18 -7.17 22.81
CA GLU A 17 -0.23 -6.21 23.40
C GLU A 17 0.48 -5.37 22.34
N GLU A 18 0.94 -6.01 21.25
CA GLU A 18 1.55 -5.31 20.13
C GLU A 18 0.50 -4.45 19.40
N MET A 19 -0.75 -4.94 19.33
CA MET A 19 -1.84 -4.21 18.69
C MET A 19 -2.19 -2.93 19.44
N GLN A 20 -2.19 -2.93 20.77
CA GLN A 20 -2.39 -1.73 21.59
C GLN A 20 -1.36 -0.64 21.31
N ILE A 21 -0.07 -1.03 21.20
CA ILE A 21 1.00 -0.10 20.84
C ILE A 21 0.79 0.45 19.43
N ARG A 22 0.42 -0.41 18.49
CA ARG A 22 0.14 -0.01 17.11
C ARG A 22 -1.01 0.98 17.03
N ASP A 23 -2.12 0.72 17.73
CA ASP A 23 -3.28 1.61 17.74
C ASP A 23 -2.94 2.98 18.34
N TYR A 24 -2.14 3.00 19.40
CA TYR A 24 -1.62 4.26 19.96
C TYR A 24 -0.80 5.04 18.93
N VAL A 25 0.16 4.40 18.27
CA VAL A 25 1.00 5.04 17.24
C VAL A 25 0.15 5.55 16.08
N ILE A 26 -0.83 4.76 15.62
CA ILE A 26 -1.77 5.16 14.58
C ILE A 26 -2.56 6.41 14.99
N SER A 27 -3.00 6.48 16.25
CA SER A 27 -3.73 7.65 16.74
C SER A 27 -2.86 8.92 16.73
N VAL A 28 -1.62 8.82 17.22
CA VAL A 28 -0.65 9.94 17.20
C VAL A 28 -0.39 10.43 15.78
N ILE A 29 -0.21 9.51 14.84
CA ILE A 29 0.02 9.81 13.42
C ILE A 29 -1.17 10.56 12.84
N LYS A 30 -2.40 10.01 13.01
CA LYS A 30 -3.63 10.63 12.49
C LYS A 30 -3.88 12.02 13.07
N ASP A 31 -3.72 12.16 14.39
CA ASP A 31 -3.90 13.44 15.08
C ASP A 31 -2.90 14.50 14.62
N THR A 32 -1.64 14.08 14.42
CA THR A 32 -0.59 15.02 14.01
C THR A 32 -0.78 15.43 12.56
N TYR A 33 -0.88 14.49 11.63
CA TYR A 33 -1.07 14.83 10.21
C TYR A 33 -2.41 15.53 9.93
N GLY A 34 -3.46 15.20 10.68
CA GLY A 34 -4.74 15.92 10.61
C GLY A 34 -4.60 17.42 10.89
N LYS A 35 -3.70 17.84 11.80
CA LYS A 35 -3.41 19.25 12.09
C LYS A 35 -2.70 19.98 10.94
N PHE A 36 -2.02 19.24 10.08
CA PHE A 36 -1.44 19.75 8.83
C PHE A 36 -2.43 19.71 7.66
N GLY A 37 -3.68 19.31 7.89
CA GLY A 37 -4.72 19.25 6.86
C GLY A 37 -4.69 18.01 5.97
N PHE A 38 -3.91 16.98 6.34
CA PHE A 38 -3.99 15.69 5.65
C PHE A 38 -5.29 14.97 5.99
N THR A 39 -5.97 14.47 4.95
CA THR A 39 -7.22 13.73 5.08
C THR A 39 -7.00 12.26 4.79
N SER A 40 -7.60 11.42 5.65
CA SER A 40 -7.49 9.97 5.49
C SER A 40 -8.27 9.50 4.26
N ILE A 41 -7.62 8.67 3.47
CA ILE A 41 -8.25 7.92 2.37
C ILE A 41 -7.95 6.44 2.52
N GLU A 42 -8.75 5.62 1.86
CA GLU A 42 -8.53 4.18 1.74
C GLU A 42 -8.68 3.75 0.28
N THR A 43 -7.78 2.88 -0.15
CA THR A 43 -7.81 2.26 -1.48
C THR A 43 -7.85 0.75 -1.33
N PRO A 44 -8.41 0.00 -2.29
CA PRO A 44 -8.42 -1.46 -2.26
C PRO A 44 -7.02 -2.06 -2.11
N CYS A 45 -6.94 -3.16 -1.36
CA CYS A 45 -5.69 -3.93 -1.23
C CYS A 45 -5.32 -4.69 -2.51
N VAL A 46 -6.33 -5.02 -3.31
CA VAL A 46 -6.19 -5.67 -4.63
C VAL A 46 -6.26 -4.60 -5.70
N GLU A 47 -5.26 -4.57 -6.56
CA GLU A 47 -5.16 -3.64 -7.67
C GLU A 47 -5.06 -4.40 -8.99
N ASN A 48 -5.49 -3.78 -10.09
CA ASN A 48 -5.34 -4.34 -11.42
C ASN A 48 -3.86 -4.56 -11.75
N ILE A 49 -3.52 -5.72 -12.29
CA ILE A 49 -2.12 -6.06 -12.58
C ILE A 49 -1.46 -5.05 -13.53
N ALA A 50 -2.21 -4.50 -14.47
CA ALA A 50 -1.70 -3.48 -15.40
C ALA A 50 -1.26 -2.18 -14.72
N ASN A 51 -1.83 -1.86 -13.54
CA ASN A 51 -1.42 -0.70 -12.75
C ASN A 51 -0.18 -1.00 -11.91
N LEU A 52 -0.03 -2.26 -11.47
CA LEU A 52 1.10 -2.69 -10.64
C LEU A 52 2.35 -2.96 -11.48
N SER A 53 2.17 -3.50 -12.70
CA SER A 53 3.23 -3.76 -13.67
C SER A 53 3.45 -2.51 -14.51
N SER A 54 4.34 -1.62 -14.10
CA SER A 54 4.67 -0.46 -14.90
C SER A 54 5.46 -0.87 -16.14
N LYS A 55 5.20 -0.20 -17.28
CA LYS A 55 5.92 -0.42 -18.55
C LYS A 55 7.45 -0.23 -18.47
N GLN A 56 7.97 0.20 -17.34
CA GLN A 56 9.39 0.42 -17.11
C GLN A 56 10.14 -0.83 -16.60
N GLY A 57 9.42 -1.99 -16.45
CA GLY A 57 10.05 -3.28 -16.14
C GLY A 57 11.05 -3.19 -15.00
N GLY A 58 10.59 -2.97 -13.78
CA GLY A 58 11.47 -2.81 -12.64
C GLY A 58 11.55 -4.08 -11.80
N ASP A 59 12.54 -4.14 -10.91
CA ASP A 59 12.63 -5.22 -9.92
C ASP A 59 11.38 -5.35 -9.04
N ASN A 60 10.55 -4.33 -9.00
CA ASN A 60 9.28 -4.31 -8.26
C ASN A 60 8.25 -5.33 -8.79
N GLU A 61 8.27 -5.66 -10.08
CA GLU A 61 7.34 -6.67 -10.63
C GLU A 61 7.54 -8.05 -10.00
N LYS A 62 8.78 -8.37 -9.63
CA LYS A 62 9.13 -9.63 -8.96
C LYS A 62 8.62 -9.69 -7.52
N LEU A 63 8.22 -8.53 -6.96
CA LEU A 63 7.74 -8.39 -5.59
C LEU A 63 6.22 -8.49 -5.48
N ILE A 64 5.49 -8.49 -6.60
CA ILE A 64 4.04 -8.52 -6.61
C ILE A 64 3.51 -9.90 -6.26
N PHE A 65 2.64 -9.98 -5.26
CA PHE A 65 1.80 -11.15 -5.05
C PHE A 65 0.65 -11.13 -6.06
N LYS A 66 0.79 -11.90 -7.13
CA LYS A 66 -0.18 -11.97 -8.23
C LYS A 66 -1.37 -12.83 -7.84
N ILE A 67 -2.56 -12.44 -8.31
CA ILE A 67 -3.82 -13.11 -8.05
C ILE A 67 -4.34 -13.68 -9.37
N LEU A 68 -4.64 -14.98 -9.36
CA LEU A 68 -5.19 -15.68 -10.50
C LEU A 68 -6.62 -15.23 -10.81
N LYS A 69 -6.97 -15.20 -12.07
CA LYS A 69 -8.35 -15.06 -12.56
C LYS A 69 -9.26 -16.10 -11.91
N ARG A 70 -10.55 -15.89 -11.96
CA ARG A 70 -11.55 -16.80 -11.39
C ARG A 70 -12.54 -17.32 -12.42
N GLY A 71 -13.11 -18.49 -12.10
CA GLY A 71 -14.17 -19.10 -12.92
C GLY A 71 -13.69 -19.46 -14.32
N GLU A 72 -14.55 -19.26 -15.30
CA GLU A 72 -14.31 -19.62 -16.71
C GLU A 72 -13.13 -18.87 -17.35
N LYS A 73 -12.73 -17.74 -16.76
CA LYS A 73 -11.56 -16.97 -17.22
C LYS A 73 -10.21 -17.59 -16.84
N LEU A 74 -10.20 -18.58 -15.94
CA LEU A 74 -9.00 -19.26 -15.50
C LEU A 74 -8.84 -20.59 -16.23
N ASN A 75 -7.93 -20.65 -17.18
CA ASN A 75 -7.55 -21.89 -17.86
C ASN A 75 -6.04 -22.12 -17.75
N VAL A 76 -5.62 -22.63 -16.62
CA VAL A 76 -4.20 -22.87 -16.31
C VAL A 76 -3.59 -23.93 -17.26
N ALA A 77 -4.39 -24.91 -17.70
CA ALA A 77 -3.90 -26.00 -18.54
C ALA A 77 -3.59 -25.55 -19.99
N ALA A 78 -4.26 -24.51 -20.46
CA ALA A 78 -4.06 -23.95 -21.80
C ALA A 78 -3.18 -22.69 -21.81
N ALA A 79 -2.89 -22.10 -20.66
CA ALA A 79 -2.13 -20.87 -20.57
C ALA A 79 -0.66 -21.11 -20.93
N THR A 80 -0.12 -20.24 -21.78
CA THR A 80 1.27 -20.22 -22.21
C THR A 80 2.03 -19.07 -21.57
N THR A 81 1.33 -18.04 -21.10
CA THR A 81 1.90 -16.86 -20.42
C THR A 81 1.18 -16.59 -19.10
N GLU A 82 1.82 -15.83 -18.25
CA GLU A 82 1.26 -15.47 -16.94
C GLU A 82 0.06 -14.51 -17.07
N GLU A 83 0.09 -13.60 -18.05
CA GLU A 83 -0.98 -12.63 -18.32
C GLU A 83 -2.31 -13.30 -18.69
N GLU A 84 -2.24 -14.52 -19.21
CA GLU A 84 -3.45 -15.29 -19.55
C GLU A 84 -4.19 -15.77 -18.29
N VAL A 85 -3.51 -15.91 -17.16
CA VAL A 85 -4.08 -16.44 -15.91
C VAL A 85 -4.14 -15.43 -14.76
N VAL A 86 -3.48 -14.28 -14.87
CA VAL A 86 -3.44 -13.23 -13.84
C VAL A 86 -4.17 -11.98 -14.34
N ASP A 87 -4.94 -11.32 -13.50
CA ASP A 87 -5.59 -10.03 -13.79
C ASP A 87 -5.39 -8.98 -12.69
N SER A 88 -4.97 -9.40 -11.51
CA SER A 88 -4.82 -8.54 -10.34
C SER A 88 -3.65 -8.98 -9.48
N GLY A 89 -3.33 -8.15 -8.48
CA GLY A 89 -2.31 -8.45 -7.50
C GLY A 89 -2.55 -7.70 -6.20
N LEU A 90 -1.84 -8.09 -5.15
CA LEU A 90 -1.81 -7.31 -3.91
C LEU A 90 -0.91 -6.09 -4.10
N ARG A 91 -1.36 -4.94 -3.63
CA ARG A 91 -0.57 -3.70 -3.68
C ARG A 91 0.74 -3.85 -2.91
N TYR A 92 1.85 -3.43 -3.50
CA TYR A 92 3.18 -3.48 -2.87
C TYR A 92 3.60 -2.14 -2.25
N ASP A 93 2.85 -1.08 -2.52
CA ASP A 93 2.94 0.25 -1.93
C ASP A 93 1.56 0.91 -1.86
N LEU A 94 1.48 2.15 -1.37
CA LEU A 94 0.26 2.95 -1.36
C LEU A 94 0.25 4.02 -2.46
N THR A 95 1.38 4.25 -3.15
CA THR A 95 1.52 5.29 -4.18
C THR A 95 0.78 4.92 -5.46
N VAL A 96 0.94 3.69 -5.96
CA VAL A 96 0.24 3.25 -7.18
C VAL A 96 -1.29 3.33 -7.03
N PRO A 97 -1.89 2.80 -5.94
CA PRO A 97 -3.31 2.99 -5.68
C PRO A 97 -3.74 4.47 -5.55
N LEU A 98 -2.89 5.32 -4.96
CA LEU A 98 -3.16 6.75 -4.83
C LEU A 98 -3.23 7.44 -6.19
N VAL A 99 -2.29 7.16 -7.09
CA VAL A 99 -2.28 7.73 -8.44
C VAL A 99 -3.56 7.38 -9.19
N ARG A 100 -3.99 6.11 -9.13
CA ARG A 100 -5.26 5.67 -9.72
C ARG A 100 -6.45 6.37 -9.06
N TYR A 101 -6.46 6.45 -7.72
CA TYR A 101 -7.51 7.12 -6.94
C TYR A 101 -7.63 8.59 -7.34
N TYR A 102 -6.51 9.31 -7.38
CA TYR A 102 -6.48 10.72 -7.75
C TYR A 102 -6.92 10.93 -9.19
N SER A 103 -6.41 10.14 -10.13
CA SER A 103 -6.80 10.23 -11.55
C SER A 103 -8.31 10.05 -11.76
N ASN A 104 -8.94 9.19 -10.96
CA ASN A 104 -10.38 8.92 -11.08
C ASN A 104 -11.25 9.96 -10.36
N ASN A 105 -10.75 10.66 -9.36
CA ASN A 105 -11.54 11.50 -8.47
C ASN A 105 -11.07 12.98 -8.44
N ALA A 106 -10.08 13.38 -9.25
CA ALA A 106 -9.44 14.69 -9.19
C ALA A 106 -10.43 15.86 -9.24
N ALA A 107 -11.51 15.75 -10.03
CA ALA A 107 -12.53 16.78 -10.14
C ALA A 107 -13.35 17.01 -8.85
N SER A 108 -13.35 16.04 -7.93
CA SER A 108 -14.08 16.09 -6.67
C SER A 108 -13.17 16.31 -5.45
N LEU A 109 -11.86 16.36 -5.66
CA LEU A 109 -10.88 16.53 -4.59
C LEU A 109 -10.43 17.99 -4.50
N PRO A 110 -10.03 18.47 -3.31
CA PRO A 110 -9.46 19.80 -3.17
C PRO A 110 -8.12 19.92 -3.92
N SER A 111 -7.74 21.14 -4.24
CA SER A 111 -6.40 21.43 -4.81
C SER A 111 -5.72 22.52 -3.97
N PRO A 112 -4.55 22.25 -3.38
CA PRO A 112 -3.84 20.96 -3.37
C PRO A 112 -4.57 19.90 -2.57
N PHE A 113 -4.42 18.62 -2.94
CA PHE A 113 -4.95 17.49 -2.22
C PHE A 113 -3.89 16.89 -1.32
N LYS A 114 -4.16 16.86 -0.01
CA LYS A 114 -3.28 16.29 1.02
C LYS A 114 -3.86 14.97 1.51
N ALA A 115 -3.26 13.88 1.08
CA ALA A 115 -3.71 12.53 1.41
C ALA A 115 -2.89 11.93 2.55
N LEU A 116 -3.58 11.27 3.48
CA LEU A 116 -3.00 10.35 4.45
C LEU A 116 -3.52 8.95 4.15
N GLN A 117 -2.63 8.02 3.88
CA GLN A 117 -2.97 6.61 3.70
C GLN A 117 -2.28 5.77 4.75
N MET A 118 -3.02 4.84 5.34
CA MET A 118 -2.48 3.84 6.25
C MET A 118 -3.05 2.49 5.88
N GLY A 119 -2.18 1.52 5.61
CA GLY A 119 -2.66 0.21 5.22
C GLY A 119 -1.57 -0.81 5.00
N ASN A 120 -1.96 -2.07 4.97
CA ASN A 120 -1.04 -3.15 4.67
C ASN A 120 -0.65 -3.14 3.20
N VAL A 121 0.60 -3.45 2.97
CA VAL A 121 1.19 -3.72 1.66
C VAL A 121 1.90 -5.06 1.68
N TRP A 122 2.13 -5.64 0.50
CA TRP A 122 2.69 -6.97 0.36
C TRP A 122 3.84 -6.98 -0.62
N ARG A 123 4.98 -7.50 -0.18
CA ARG A 123 6.18 -7.66 -1.03
C ARG A 123 6.71 -9.07 -0.93
N ALA A 124 6.89 -9.75 -2.07
CA ALA A 124 7.39 -11.11 -2.15
C ALA A 124 8.91 -11.21 -1.89
N ASP A 125 9.45 -10.29 -1.13
CA ASP A 125 10.84 -10.28 -0.68
C ASP A 125 11.23 -11.56 0.08
N ARG A 126 12.54 -11.85 0.10
CA ARG A 126 13.07 -12.90 0.98
C ARG A 126 12.90 -12.44 2.44
N PRO A 127 12.13 -13.20 3.26
CA PRO A 127 11.92 -12.84 4.65
C PRO A 127 13.23 -12.86 5.44
N GLN A 128 13.42 -11.86 6.30
CA GLN A 128 14.53 -11.80 7.24
C GLN A 128 14.10 -11.02 8.48
N ARG A 129 14.96 -10.96 9.50
CA ARG A 129 14.64 -10.22 10.73
C ARG A 129 14.31 -8.75 10.41
N GLY A 130 13.13 -8.28 10.83
CA GLY A 130 12.65 -6.93 10.58
C GLY A 130 12.11 -6.68 9.17
N ARG A 131 12.13 -7.68 8.27
CA ARG A 131 11.59 -7.57 6.92
C ARG A 131 10.54 -8.64 6.67
N TYR A 132 9.28 -8.21 6.69
CA TYR A 132 8.13 -9.06 6.48
C TYR A 132 7.59 -8.90 5.06
N ARG A 133 6.86 -9.92 4.59
CA ARG A 133 6.15 -9.88 3.30
C ARG A 133 4.83 -9.10 3.38
N GLN A 134 4.26 -8.98 4.57
CA GLN A 134 3.12 -8.11 4.87
C GLN A 134 3.51 -7.15 5.97
N PHE A 135 3.34 -5.86 5.73
CA PHE A 135 3.60 -4.81 6.72
C PHE A 135 2.72 -3.59 6.46
N MET A 136 2.53 -2.76 7.48
CA MET A 136 1.77 -1.52 7.36
C MET A 136 2.69 -0.41 6.88
N GLN A 137 2.24 0.34 5.87
CA GLN A 137 2.78 1.65 5.50
C GLN A 137 1.87 2.76 6.03
N CYS A 138 2.48 3.92 6.27
CA CYS A 138 1.82 5.18 6.53
C CYS A 138 2.44 6.22 5.62
N ASP A 139 1.70 6.67 4.63
CA ASP A 139 2.17 7.58 3.60
C ASP A 139 1.37 8.88 3.67
N ILE A 140 2.05 10.01 3.52
CA ILE A 140 1.45 11.33 3.31
C ILE A 140 1.91 11.88 1.97
N ASP A 141 0.97 12.37 1.20
CA ASP A 141 1.21 12.87 -0.15
C ASP A 141 0.50 14.20 -0.36
N ILE A 142 1.12 15.09 -1.12
CA ILE A 142 0.53 16.35 -1.55
C ILE A 142 0.50 16.36 -3.09
N LEU A 143 -0.69 16.47 -3.67
CA LEU A 143 -0.89 16.51 -5.11
C LEU A 143 -1.49 17.85 -5.51
N GLY A 144 -0.97 18.42 -6.60
CA GLY A 144 -1.46 19.69 -7.14
C GLY A 144 -0.77 20.95 -6.61
N GLU A 145 0.33 20.80 -5.83
CA GLU A 145 1.21 21.91 -5.43
C GLU A 145 2.55 21.80 -6.17
N PRO A 146 2.84 22.68 -7.13
CA PRO A 146 4.05 22.58 -7.95
C PRO A 146 5.30 23.23 -7.32
N SER A 147 5.14 23.94 -6.20
CA SER A 147 6.24 24.62 -5.53
C SER A 147 6.89 23.74 -4.46
N ASN A 148 8.06 24.14 -3.99
CA ASN A 148 8.76 23.48 -2.89
C ASN A 148 8.04 23.59 -1.53
N LEU A 149 6.93 24.31 -1.44
CA LEU A 149 6.12 24.37 -0.23
C LEU A 149 5.59 23.01 0.17
N ALA A 150 5.22 22.16 -0.79
CA ALA A 150 4.80 20.78 -0.52
C ALA A 150 5.91 19.98 0.18
N GLU A 151 7.14 20.07 -0.30
CA GLU A 151 8.30 19.37 0.27
C GLU A 151 8.60 19.86 1.68
N ILE A 152 8.60 21.18 1.90
CA ILE A 152 8.81 21.80 3.22
C ILE A 152 7.74 21.32 4.20
N GLU A 153 6.48 21.30 3.80
CA GLU A 153 5.38 20.86 4.63
C GLU A 153 5.46 19.37 4.99
N LEU A 154 5.81 18.52 4.01
CA LEU A 154 6.02 17.09 4.25
C LEU A 154 7.14 16.83 5.27
N ILE A 155 8.27 17.54 5.15
CA ILE A 155 9.38 17.45 6.11
C ILE A 155 8.92 17.90 7.49
N LEU A 156 8.25 19.05 7.60
CA LEU A 156 7.76 19.59 8.86
C LEU A 156 6.74 18.66 9.53
N ALA A 157 5.78 18.16 8.78
CA ALA A 157 4.76 17.24 9.28
C ALA A 157 5.38 15.93 9.78
N THR A 158 6.32 15.38 9.00
CA THR A 158 7.00 14.13 9.36
C THR A 158 7.86 14.29 10.61
N THR A 159 8.70 15.33 10.68
CA THR A 159 9.56 15.58 11.84
C THR A 159 8.74 15.87 13.10
N THR A 160 7.62 16.60 12.97
CA THR A 160 6.68 16.84 14.08
C THR A 160 6.05 15.54 14.56
N THR A 161 5.70 14.63 13.68
CA THR A 161 5.11 13.33 14.05
C THR A 161 6.12 12.43 14.75
N LEU A 162 7.37 12.38 14.26
CA LEU A 162 8.44 11.57 14.84
C LEU A 162 8.95 12.12 16.18
N GLY A 163 8.67 13.37 16.49
CA GLY A 163 9.02 14.03 17.77
C GLY A 163 7.98 13.83 18.87
N LYS A 164 6.90 13.11 18.62
CA LYS A 164 5.83 12.78 19.59
C LYS A 164 6.10 11.45 20.26
#